data_5cc2bd4165c258357dbe8f0be38f6122
#
_entry.id   5cc2bd4165c258357dbe8f0be38f6122
#
_cell.length_a   1.000
_cell.length_b   1.000
_cell.length_c   1.000
_cell.angle_alpha   90.00
_cell.angle_beta   90.00
_cell.angle_gamma   90.00
#
_symmetry.space_group_name_H-M   'P 1'
#
loop_
_entity.id
_entity.type
_entity.pdbx_description
1 polymer ?
#
loop_
_entity_poly.entity_id
_entity_poly.type
_entity_poly.pdbx_seq_one_letter_code
_entity_poly.pdbx_strand_id
1 'polypeptide(L)'
;MNRLSPDQDRPCTASARIAFAALADYLDPILASIATHDMTVMPDGDAYRVTAAFGQATLRALPGELLIQVQTRDRQALNRMKHALAGPVGFIAARERLHIEWTGDTGGLAPLADLRVVRVAAVQALTPHLRRIVFQGDDLAHLDRADQLHCRLIFAPTGDAAPVWPMLDDAGRVVWPGGKMATRVYTPVSY
;
A
#
# COMPACT_ATOMS: atom_id res chain seq x y z
N MET A 1 37.03 -0.72 -15.62
CA MET A 1 36.67 -1.88 -14.77
C MET A 1 35.87 -1.36 -13.60
N ASN A 2 34.52 -1.32 -13.73
CA ASN A 2 33.60 -0.81 -12.71
C ASN A 2 33.39 -1.96 -11.71
N ARG A 3 33.91 -1.85 -10.49
CA ARG A 3 33.61 -2.81 -9.41
C ARG A 3 32.19 -2.57 -8.97
N LEU A 4 31.27 -3.43 -9.38
CA LEU A 4 29.96 -3.53 -8.81
C LEU A 4 30.12 -3.79 -7.30
N SER A 5 29.55 -2.94 -6.47
CA SER A 5 29.58 -3.09 -5.01
C SER A 5 28.81 -4.36 -4.64
N PRO A 6 29.34 -5.23 -3.77
CA PRO A 6 28.74 -6.53 -3.42
C PRO A 6 27.43 -6.43 -2.61
N ASP A 7 26.90 -5.22 -2.40
CA ASP A 7 25.71 -4.97 -1.58
C ASP A 7 24.40 -4.93 -2.40
N GLN A 8 24.46 -5.10 -3.73
CA GLN A 8 23.28 -5.01 -4.62
C GLN A 8 22.47 -6.31 -4.76
N ASP A 9 23.01 -7.44 -4.32
CA ASP A 9 22.35 -8.77 -4.45
C ASP A 9 21.76 -9.29 -3.14
N ARG A 10 21.93 -8.58 -2.02
CA ARG A 10 21.34 -9.00 -0.75
C ARG A 10 19.87 -8.59 -0.69
N PRO A 11 18.95 -9.54 -0.42
CA PRO A 11 17.55 -9.20 -0.20
C PRO A 11 17.38 -8.25 0.99
N CYS A 12 16.52 -7.25 0.82
CA CYS A 12 16.15 -6.33 1.89
C CYS A 12 15.18 -7.03 2.84
N THR A 13 15.40 -6.90 4.14
CA THR A 13 14.59 -7.54 5.17
C THR A 13 14.14 -6.55 6.23
N ALA A 14 12.92 -6.74 6.75
CA ALA A 14 12.43 -6.01 7.90
C ALA A 14 11.52 -6.90 8.74
N SER A 15 11.37 -6.55 10.01
CA SER A 15 10.42 -7.21 10.90
C SER A 15 9.68 -6.20 11.77
N ALA A 16 8.45 -6.54 12.16
CA ALA A 16 7.68 -5.81 13.14
C ALA A 16 7.11 -6.78 14.17
N ARG A 17 7.22 -6.41 15.44
CA ARG A 17 6.58 -7.12 16.56
C ARG A 17 5.51 -6.20 17.14
N ILE A 18 4.27 -6.60 17.02
CA ILE A 18 3.10 -5.78 17.34
C ILE A 18 2.42 -6.38 18.57
N ALA A 19 2.40 -5.66 19.69
CA ALA A 19 1.60 -6.04 20.85
C ALA A 19 0.12 -6.00 20.47
N PHE A 20 -0.57 -7.15 20.57
CA PHE A 20 -1.94 -7.30 20.07
C PHE A 20 -2.70 -8.33 20.91
N ALA A 21 -3.21 -7.89 22.07
CA ALA A 21 -3.87 -8.78 23.02
C ALA A 21 -5.10 -9.51 22.44
N ALA A 22 -5.88 -8.83 21.58
CA ALA A 22 -7.08 -9.37 20.95
C ALA A 22 -6.80 -10.03 19.58
N LEU A 23 -5.55 -10.39 19.26
CA LEU A 23 -5.16 -10.87 17.92
C LEU A 23 -6.05 -11.99 17.39
N ALA A 24 -6.48 -12.91 18.24
CA ALA A 24 -7.30 -14.05 17.84
C ALA A 24 -8.63 -13.63 17.18
N ASP A 25 -9.21 -12.52 17.60
CA ASP A 25 -10.49 -12.03 17.07
C ASP A 25 -10.32 -11.30 15.70
N TYR A 26 -9.09 -10.88 15.38
CA TYR A 26 -8.79 -10.07 14.20
C TYR A 26 -7.97 -10.79 13.14
N LEU A 27 -7.35 -11.94 13.47
CA LEU A 27 -6.39 -12.59 12.58
C LEU A 27 -7.00 -12.96 11.21
N ASP A 28 -8.11 -13.68 11.21
CA ASP A 28 -8.77 -14.13 9.97
C ASP A 28 -9.23 -12.95 9.09
N PRO A 29 -9.91 -11.92 9.63
CA PRO A 29 -10.22 -10.71 8.86
C PRO A 29 -8.99 -9.99 8.30
N ILE A 30 -7.87 -9.94 9.03
CA ILE A 30 -6.62 -9.34 8.56
C ILE A 30 -6.06 -10.14 7.39
N LEU A 31 -5.95 -11.47 7.53
CA LEU A 31 -5.45 -12.35 6.46
C LEU A 31 -6.33 -12.27 5.20
N ALA A 32 -7.65 -12.26 5.37
CA ALA A 32 -8.59 -12.10 4.27
C ALA A 32 -8.40 -10.74 3.57
N SER A 33 -8.22 -9.65 4.32
CA SER A 33 -7.97 -8.33 3.76
C SER A 33 -6.63 -8.25 3.02
N ILE A 34 -5.57 -8.88 3.54
CA ILE A 34 -4.28 -8.98 2.85
C ILE A 34 -4.45 -9.68 1.49
N ALA A 35 -5.22 -10.78 1.45
CA ALA A 35 -5.43 -11.56 0.24
C ALA A 35 -6.18 -10.82 -0.88
N THR A 36 -6.89 -9.71 -0.58
CA THR A 36 -7.59 -8.89 -1.60
C THR A 36 -6.67 -7.94 -2.39
N HIS A 37 -5.36 -7.86 -2.06
CA HIS A 37 -4.41 -6.88 -2.62
C HIS A 37 -3.32 -7.52 -3.50
N ASP A 38 -3.69 -8.43 -4.40
CA ASP A 38 -2.74 -9.19 -5.25
C ASP A 38 -1.68 -9.95 -4.45
N MET A 39 -2.04 -10.39 -3.26
CA MET A 39 -1.19 -11.19 -2.41
C MET A 39 -1.83 -12.56 -2.15
N THR A 40 -1.01 -13.60 -2.24
CA THR A 40 -1.43 -14.93 -1.86
C THR A 40 -1.08 -15.17 -0.40
N VAL A 41 -2.05 -15.59 0.40
CA VAL A 41 -1.86 -15.94 1.81
C VAL A 41 -2.08 -17.45 1.96
N MET A 42 -1.07 -18.15 2.48
CA MET A 42 -1.08 -19.60 2.66
C MET A 42 -0.63 -19.96 4.06
N PRO A 43 -1.28 -20.94 4.74
CA PRO A 43 -0.75 -21.52 5.97
C PRO A 43 0.65 -22.13 5.75
N ASP A 44 1.56 -21.95 6.70
CA ASP A 44 2.92 -22.45 6.68
C ASP A 44 3.36 -22.85 8.11
N GLY A 45 2.99 -24.05 8.54
CA GLY A 45 3.20 -24.53 9.90
C GLY A 45 2.39 -23.73 10.92
N ASP A 46 3.08 -23.07 11.86
CA ASP A 46 2.51 -22.18 12.89
C ASP A 46 2.38 -20.71 12.43
N ALA A 47 2.60 -20.46 11.14
CA ALA A 47 2.60 -19.14 10.55
C ALA A 47 1.77 -19.08 9.26
N TYR A 48 1.70 -17.89 8.66
CA TYR A 48 1.12 -17.65 7.35
C TYR A 48 2.18 -17.02 6.44
N ARG A 49 2.37 -17.64 5.27
CA ARG A 49 3.21 -17.08 4.22
C ARG A 49 2.38 -16.19 3.33
N VAL A 50 2.87 -14.97 3.12
CA VAL A 50 2.31 -14.01 2.18
C VAL A 50 3.29 -13.84 1.03
N THR A 51 2.79 -13.99 -0.20
CA THR A 51 3.60 -13.83 -1.42
C THR A 51 2.97 -12.79 -2.33
N ALA A 52 3.79 -11.89 -2.84
CA ALA A 52 3.42 -10.87 -3.82
C ALA A 52 4.49 -10.78 -4.91
N ALA A 53 4.18 -10.14 -6.05
CA ALA A 53 5.15 -9.94 -7.14
C ALA A 53 6.41 -9.15 -6.69
N PHE A 54 6.31 -8.36 -5.62
CA PHE A 54 7.38 -7.50 -5.09
C PHE A 54 8.06 -8.05 -3.84
N GLY A 55 7.66 -9.21 -3.31
CA GLY A 55 8.32 -9.82 -2.16
C GLY A 55 7.49 -10.89 -1.46
N GLN A 56 7.99 -11.31 -0.31
CA GLN A 56 7.31 -12.28 0.56
C GLN A 56 7.37 -11.82 2.01
N ALA A 57 6.41 -12.32 2.80
CA ALA A 57 6.38 -12.11 4.24
C ALA A 57 5.91 -13.36 4.98
N THR A 58 6.24 -13.42 6.26
CA THR A 58 5.72 -14.41 7.19
C THR A 58 5.00 -13.67 8.31
N LEU A 59 3.76 -14.06 8.58
CA LEU A 59 2.97 -13.59 9.71
C LEU A 59 2.82 -14.72 10.71
N ARG A 60 3.24 -14.50 11.94
CA ARG A 60 3.09 -15.48 13.02
C ARG A 60 2.28 -14.88 14.15
N ALA A 61 1.17 -15.55 14.49
CA ALA A 61 0.38 -15.21 15.66
C ALA A 61 1.02 -15.85 16.91
N LEU A 62 1.40 -15.01 17.85
CA LEU A 62 1.92 -15.41 19.16
C LEU A 62 0.91 -14.99 20.24
N PRO A 63 0.97 -15.55 21.45
CA PRO A 63 0.10 -15.10 22.53
C PRO A 63 0.27 -13.60 22.81
N GLY A 64 -0.75 -12.80 22.46
CA GLY A 64 -0.75 -11.35 22.64
C GLY A 64 0.14 -10.54 21.68
N GLU A 65 0.67 -11.16 20.63
CA GLU A 65 1.56 -10.49 19.66
C GLU A 65 1.34 -10.98 18.23
N LEU A 66 1.51 -10.09 17.27
CA LEU A 66 1.68 -10.41 15.85
C LEU A 66 3.13 -10.12 15.44
N LEU A 67 3.84 -11.14 14.97
CA LEU A 67 5.17 -10.99 14.38
C LEU A 67 5.03 -11.01 12.87
N ILE A 68 5.58 -9.97 12.22
CA ILE A 68 5.65 -9.87 10.76
C ILE A 68 7.12 -9.83 10.37
N GLN A 69 7.52 -10.68 9.42
CA GLN A 69 8.85 -10.69 8.82
C GLN A 69 8.70 -10.52 7.32
N VAL A 70 9.46 -9.62 6.73
CA VAL A 70 9.38 -9.24 5.31
C VAL A 70 10.72 -9.47 4.65
N GLN A 71 10.69 -9.99 3.43
CA GLN A 71 11.84 -10.12 2.56
C GLN A 71 11.48 -9.68 1.13
N THR A 72 12.30 -8.80 0.55
CA THR A 72 12.10 -8.24 -0.79
C THR A 72 13.41 -8.12 -1.53
N ARG A 73 13.35 -7.91 -2.85
CA ARG A 73 14.54 -7.74 -3.70
C ARG A 73 15.23 -6.38 -3.55
N ASP A 74 14.46 -5.34 -3.20
CA ASP A 74 14.96 -3.97 -3.13
C ASP A 74 14.21 -3.14 -2.08
N ARG A 75 14.69 -1.95 -1.81
CA ARG A 75 14.16 -1.04 -0.79
C ARG A 75 12.78 -0.47 -1.12
N GLN A 76 12.47 -0.25 -2.40
CA GLN A 76 11.12 0.22 -2.79
C GLN A 76 10.07 -0.89 -2.56
N ALA A 77 10.42 -2.11 -2.95
CA ALA A 77 9.60 -3.29 -2.69
C ALA A 77 9.40 -3.49 -1.18
N LEU A 78 10.42 -3.18 -0.35
CA LEU A 78 10.32 -3.29 1.10
C LEU A 78 9.26 -2.33 1.68
N ASN A 79 9.29 -1.05 1.29
CA ASN A 79 8.29 -0.07 1.74
C ASN A 79 6.88 -0.43 1.25
N ARG A 80 6.78 -0.94 0.01
CA ARG A 80 5.51 -1.41 -0.54
C ARG A 80 4.95 -2.60 0.25
N MET A 81 5.81 -3.58 0.61
CA MET A 81 5.39 -4.73 1.41
C MET A 81 4.99 -4.31 2.83
N LYS A 82 5.77 -3.44 3.48
CA LYS A 82 5.41 -2.87 4.78
C LYS A 82 4.04 -2.19 4.72
N HIS A 83 3.78 -1.38 3.69
CA HIS A 83 2.49 -0.71 3.49
C HIS A 83 1.34 -1.71 3.30
N ALA A 84 1.53 -2.68 2.42
CA ALA A 84 0.52 -3.69 2.10
C ALA A 84 0.13 -4.58 3.29
N LEU A 85 1.03 -4.76 4.25
CA LEU A 85 0.76 -5.53 5.48
C LEU A 85 0.25 -4.66 6.62
N ALA A 86 0.86 -3.48 6.85
CA ALA A 86 0.46 -2.58 7.94
C ALA A 86 -0.92 -1.94 7.70
N GLY A 87 -1.29 -1.69 6.45
CA GLY A 87 -2.58 -1.12 6.08
C GLY A 87 -3.77 -1.95 6.56
N PRO A 88 -3.90 -3.22 6.15
CA PRO A 88 -4.94 -4.12 6.64
C PRO A 88 -4.96 -4.27 8.16
N VAL A 89 -3.80 -4.44 8.80
CA VAL A 89 -3.70 -4.53 10.26
C VAL A 89 -4.28 -3.28 10.92
N GLY A 90 -3.85 -2.09 10.49
CA GLY A 90 -4.32 -0.83 11.06
C GLY A 90 -5.78 -0.51 10.75
N PHE A 91 -6.29 -0.95 9.59
CA PHE A 91 -7.68 -0.72 9.20
C PHE A 91 -8.64 -1.65 9.93
N ILE A 92 -8.38 -2.96 9.91
CA ILE A 92 -9.25 -3.98 10.51
C ILE A 92 -9.25 -3.83 12.04
N ALA A 93 -8.07 -3.61 12.64
CA ALA A 93 -7.91 -3.45 14.08
C ALA A 93 -7.84 -1.97 14.53
N ALA A 94 -8.52 -1.06 13.83
CA ALA A 94 -8.44 0.38 14.09
C ALA A 94 -8.80 0.76 15.54
N ARG A 95 -9.67 -0.01 16.20
CA ARG A 95 -10.07 0.22 17.60
C ARG A 95 -8.96 -0.08 18.60
N GLU A 96 -8.05 -0.98 18.26
CA GLU A 96 -6.94 -1.41 19.12
C GLU A 96 -5.80 -0.38 19.18
N ARG A 97 -5.77 0.59 18.24
CA ARG A 97 -4.74 1.63 18.14
C ARG A 97 -3.32 1.06 18.15
N LEU A 98 -3.11 -0.01 17.39
CA LEU A 98 -1.87 -0.75 17.36
C LEU A 98 -0.71 0.16 16.93
N HIS A 99 0.43 -0.01 17.60
CA HIS A 99 1.68 0.64 17.23
C HIS A 99 2.55 -0.33 16.44
N ILE A 100 2.89 0.03 15.21
CA ILE A 100 3.67 -0.80 14.30
C ILE A 100 5.02 -0.13 14.08
N GLU A 101 6.06 -0.70 14.66
CA GLU A 101 7.45 -0.29 14.45
C GLU A 101 8.21 -1.36 13.68
N TRP A 102 8.91 -0.92 12.64
CA TRP A 102 9.71 -1.79 11.83
C TRP A 102 11.19 -1.71 12.21
N THR A 103 11.84 -2.86 12.27
CA THR A 103 13.28 -3.01 12.44
C THR A 103 13.88 -3.66 11.19
N GLY A 104 15.18 -3.47 10.96
CA GLY A 104 15.88 -4.01 9.79
C GLY A 104 16.18 -2.95 8.74
N ASP A 105 16.11 -3.32 7.47
CA ASP A 105 16.45 -2.41 6.37
C ASP A 105 15.42 -1.29 6.21
N THR A 106 15.89 -0.13 5.74
CA THR A 106 15.08 1.05 5.44
C THR A 106 15.13 1.37 3.94
N GLY A 107 14.04 1.89 3.41
CA GLY A 107 13.86 2.17 1.97
C GLY A 107 13.97 3.64 1.58
N GLY A 108 13.93 4.56 2.55
CA GLY A 108 13.72 5.98 2.27
C GLY A 108 12.33 6.27 1.71
N LEU A 109 12.14 7.42 1.10
CA LEU A 109 10.89 7.75 0.44
C LEU A 109 10.74 6.95 -0.86
N ALA A 110 9.59 6.31 -1.07
CA ALA A 110 9.28 5.56 -2.27
C ALA A 110 7.93 6.02 -2.89
N PRO A 111 7.79 6.00 -4.23
CA PRO A 111 6.52 6.29 -4.89
C PRO A 111 5.44 5.28 -4.48
N LEU A 112 4.18 5.73 -4.43
CA LEU A 112 3.04 4.82 -4.33
C LEU A 112 2.85 4.05 -5.64
N ALA A 113 2.84 2.73 -5.56
CA ALA A 113 2.76 1.87 -6.74
C ALA A 113 1.45 2.06 -7.53
N ASP A 114 0.35 2.35 -6.85
CA ASP A 114 -0.99 2.48 -7.44
C ASP A 114 -1.38 3.94 -7.72
N LEU A 115 -0.47 4.90 -7.55
CA LEU A 115 -0.69 6.28 -7.93
C LEU A 115 -0.50 6.45 -9.45
N ARG A 116 -1.51 7.01 -10.11
CA ARG A 116 -1.43 7.42 -11.52
C ARG A 116 -1.82 8.88 -11.67
N VAL A 117 -1.05 9.61 -12.43
CA VAL A 117 -1.37 10.99 -12.77
C VAL A 117 -2.33 10.98 -13.95
N VAL A 118 -3.48 11.61 -13.78
CA VAL A 118 -4.53 11.67 -14.79
C VAL A 118 -4.91 13.13 -15.09
N ARG A 119 -5.43 13.35 -16.27
CA ARG A 119 -6.02 14.63 -16.69
C ARG A 119 -7.48 14.43 -17.04
N VAL A 120 -8.29 15.48 -16.88
CA VAL A 120 -9.65 15.48 -17.36
C VAL A 120 -9.63 15.55 -18.90
N ALA A 121 -10.14 14.52 -19.56
CA ALA A 121 -10.25 14.47 -21.02
C ALA A 121 -11.59 15.04 -21.51
N ALA A 122 -12.69 14.82 -20.75
CA ALA A 122 -14.01 15.34 -21.10
C ALA A 122 -14.87 15.54 -19.84
N VAL A 123 -15.79 16.50 -19.92
CA VAL A 123 -16.85 16.71 -18.93
C VAL A 123 -18.17 16.82 -19.67
N GLN A 124 -19.12 15.98 -19.36
CA GLN A 124 -20.45 15.95 -19.95
C GLN A 124 -21.52 16.15 -18.87
N ALA A 125 -22.38 17.14 -19.05
CA ALA A 125 -23.57 17.29 -18.24
C ALA A 125 -24.61 16.24 -18.65
N LEU A 126 -25.00 15.35 -17.74
CA LEU A 126 -26.05 14.35 -17.96
C LEU A 126 -27.41 14.87 -17.52
N THR A 127 -27.43 15.64 -16.43
CA THR A 127 -28.58 16.37 -15.91
C THR A 127 -28.11 17.71 -15.33
N PRO A 128 -28.99 18.62 -14.88
CA PRO A 128 -28.56 19.85 -14.20
C PRO A 128 -27.66 19.60 -12.97
N HIS A 129 -27.74 18.43 -12.36
CA HIS A 129 -27.02 18.09 -11.12
C HIS A 129 -26.04 16.93 -11.26
N LEU A 130 -25.93 16.29 -12.44
CA LEU A 130 -25.07 15.13 -12.65
C LEU A 130 -24.14 15.36 -13.84
N ARG A 131 -22.84 15.14 -13.63
CA ARG A 131 -21.82 15.25 -14.67
C ARG A 131 -21.04 13.94 -14.77
N ARG A 132 -20.77 13.54 -16.01
CA ARG A 132 -19.78 12.50 -16.31
C ARG A 132 -18.45 13.19 -16.55
N ILE A 133 -17.41 12.73 -15.85
CA ILE A 133 -16.03 13.20 -16.03
C ILE A 133 -15.22 12.02 -16.55
N VAL A 134 -14.55 12.23 -17.68
CA VAL A 134 -13.64 11.24 -18.29
C VAL A 134 -12.22 11.66 -17.99
N PHE A 135 -11.44 10.74 -17.44
CA PHE A 135 -10.03 10.94 -17.17
C PHE A 135 -9.19 10.16 -18.17
N GLN A 136 -8.01 10.67 -18.49
CA GLN A 136 -7.00 10.03 -19.32
C GLN A 136 -5.65 10.05 -18.59
N GLY A 137 -4.92 8.95 -18.64
CA GLY A 137 -3.58 8.80 -18.07
C GLY A 137 -2.93 7.52 -18.55
N ASP A 138 -1.67 7.33 -18.18
CA ASP A 138 -0.93 6.13 -18.54
C ASP A 138 -1.22 4.99 -17.56
N ASP A 139 -1.18 3.75 -18.07
CA ASP A 139 -1.27 2.51 -17.30
C ASP A 139 -2.48 2.47 -16.34
N LEU A 140 -3.66 2.87 -16.82
CA LEU A 140 -4.90 2.82 -16.05
C LEU A 140 -5.53 1.43 -16.02
N ALA A 141 -5.19 0.56 -16.98
CA ALA A 141 -5.78 -0.78 -17.11
C ALA A 141 -5.58 -1.64 -15.83
N HIS A 142 -4.51 -1.43 -15.07
CA HIS A 142 -4.29 -2.17 -13.83
C HIS A 142 -5.28 -1.77 -12.70
N LEU A 143 -5.99 -0.65 -12.85
CA LEU A 143 -7.05 -0.21 -11.93
C LEU A 143 -8.41 -0.83 -12.27
N ASP A 144 -8.56 -1.43 -13.47
CA ASP A 144 -9.76 -2.13 -13.92
C ASP A 144 -9.82 -3.54 -13.31
N ARG A 145 -10.24 -3.57 -12.06
CA ARG A 145 -10.30 -4.80 -11.26
C ARG A 145 -11.69 -4.95 -10.65
N ALA A 146 -12.26 -6.12 -10.78
CA ALA A 146 -13.61 -6.42 -10.28
C ALA A 146 -13.75 -6.26 -8.75
N ASP A 147 -12.65 -6.35 -8.00
CA ASP A 147 -12.59 -6.19 -6.54
C ASP A 147 -12.29 -4.76 -6.09
N GLN A 148 -11.92 -3.85 -7.01
CA GLN A 148 -11.61 -2.44 -6.72
C GLN A 148 -12.77 -1.52 -7.11
N LEU A 149 -13.77 -1.45 -6.24
CA LEU A 149 -14.96 -0.63 -6.48
C LEU A 149 -14.74 0.88 -6.28
N HIS A 150 -13.64 1.28 -5.66
CA HIS A 150 -13.39 2.67 -5.30
C HIS A 150 -12.01 3.14 -5.70
N CYS A 151 -11.92 4.39 -6.16
CA CYS A 151 -10.66 5.10 -6.33
C CYS A 151 -10.65 6.37 -5.46
N ARG A 152 -9.45 6.80 -5.08
CA ARG A 152 -9.23 8.06 -4.38
C ARG A 152 -8.59 9.05 -5.34
N LEU A 153 -9.33 10.07 -5.74
CA LEU A 153 -8.76 11.19 -6.49
C LEU A 153 -7.99 12.11 -5.54
N ILE A 154 -6.81 12.51 -5.95
CA ILE A 154 -5.93 13.49 -5.29
C ILE A 154 -5.87 14.70 -6.20
N PHE A 155 -6.24 15.86 -5.70
CA PHE A 155 -6.28 17.09 -6.47
C PHE A 155 -5.00 17.88 -6.24
N ALA A 156 -4.21 18.05 -7.30
CA ALA A 156 -3.04 18.92 -7.27
C ALA A 156 -3.46 20.36 -6.91
N PRO A 157 -2.62 21.11 -6.17
CA PRO A 157 -2.83 22.54 -5.96
C PRO A 157 -2.90 23.27 -7.30
N THR A 158 -3.70 24.33 -7.33
CA THR A 158 -3.71 25.23 -8.49
C THR A 158 -2.43 26.07 -8.49
N GLY A 159 -1.75 26.17 -9.64
CA GLY A 159 -0.52 26.95 -9.81
C GLY A 159 0.41 26.31 -10.82
N ASP A 160 1.51 27.01 -11.15
CA ASP A 160 2.48 26.59 -12.17
C ASP A 160 3.55 25.61 -11.64
N ALA A 161 3.64 25.42 -10.32
CA ALA A 161 4.61 24.52 -9.72
C ALA A 161 4.16 23.06 -9.89
N ALA A 162 5.09 22.19 -10.29
CA ALA A 162 4.84 20.77 -10.36
C ALA A 162 4.43 20.22 -8.97
N PRO A 163 3.35 19.43 -8.86
CA PRO A 163 2.90 18.91 -7.58
C PRO A 163 3.90 17.87 -7.02
N VAL A 164 4.13 17.91 -5.71
CA VAL A 164 4.88 16.90 -4.99
C VAL A 164 3.89 15.86 -4.47
N TRP A 165 3.81 14.74 -5.17
CA TRP A 165 2.85 13.68 -4.90
C TRP A 165 3.15 12.96 -3.57
N PRO A 166 2.15 12.29 -2.96
CA PRO A 166 2.37 11.49 -1.77
C PRO A 166 3.31 10.30 -2.05
N MET A 167 4.05 9.92 -1.04
CA MET A 167 5.05 8.85 -1.08
C MET A 167 4.88 7.91 0.12
N LEU A 168 5.53 6.77 0.08
CA LEU A 168 5.68 5.88 1.24
C LEU A 168 6.96 6.23 2.00
N ASP A 169 6.87 6.30 3.32
CA ASP A 169 8.05 6.39 4.20
C ASP A 169 8.65 5.00 4.50
N ASP A 170 9.71 4.97 5.29
CA ASP A 170 10.39 3.74 5.73
C ASP A 170 9.50 2.77 6.51
N ALA A 171 8.44 3.24 7.09
CA ALA A 171 7.47 2.43 7.81
C ALA A 171 6.31 1.95 6.90
N GLY A 172 6.34 2.30 5.60
CA GLY A 172 5.25 2.01 4.66
C GLY A 172 4.03 2.91 4.86
N ARG A 173 4.15 4.05 5.54
CA ARG A 173 3.05 4.99 5.73
C ARG A 173 3.02 6.01 4.59
N VAL A 174 1.81 6.41 4.19
CA VAL A 174 1.66 7.47 3.20
C VAL A 174 2.00 8.81 3.84
N VAL A 175 3.01 9.47 3.30
CA VAL A 175 3.46 10.82 3.69
C VAL A 175 3.25 11.80 2.55
N TRP A 176 3.17 13.08 2.89
CA TRP A 176 2.88 14.17 1.97
C TRP A 176 4.01 15.20 2.01
N PRO A 177 5.12 14.97 1.28
CA PRO A 177 6.29 15.86 1.38
C PRO A 177 6.00 17.30 0.94
N GLY A 178 5.09 17.50 0.00
CA GLY A 178 4.63 18.82 -0.47
C GLY A 178 3.42 19.40 0.28
N GLY A 179 3.04 18.78 1.41
CA GLY A 179 1.81 19.15 2.14
C GLY A 179 0.60 18.35 1.66
N LYS A 180 -0.38 18.18 2.57
CA LYS A 180 -1.56 17.36 2.32
C LYS A 180 -2.46 17.99 1.26
N MET A 181 -2.74 17.24 0.19
CA MET A 181 -3.63 17.65 -0.88
C MET A 181 -5.09 17.28 -0.57
N ALA A 182 -6.04 17.96 -1.25
CA ALA A 182 -7.43 17.59 -1.18
C ALA A 182 -7.66 16.21 -1.81
N THR A 183 -8.46 15.38 -1.17
CA THR A 183 -8.79 14.05 -1.68
C THR A 183 -10.29 13.79 -1.63
N ARG A 184 -10.79 12.98 -2.58
CA ARG A 184 -12.18 12.49 -2.59
C ARG A 184 -12.19 11.03 -3.05
N VAL A 185 -13.10 10.25 -2.49
CA VAL A 185 -13.33 8.85 -2.91
C VAL A 185 -14.49 8.82 -3.88
N TYR A 186 -14.30 8.07 -4.97
CA TYR A 186 -15.31 7.85 -6.01
C TYR A 186 -15.39 6.37 -6.38
N THR A 187 -16.52 5.99 -6.95
CA THR A 187 -16.69 4.69 -7.62
C THR A 187 -16.64 4.96 -9.12
N PRO A 188 -15.64 4.46 -9.85
CA PRO A 188 -15.62 4.54 -11.31
C PRO A 188 -16.80 3.77 -11.90
N VAL A 189 -17.34 4.28 -13.02
CA VAL A 189 -18.43 3.61 -13.76
C VAL A 189 -17.86 2.63 -14.78
N SER A 190 -16.70 2.96 -15.34
CA SER A 190 -15.96 2.14 -16.31
C SER A 190 -14.51 2.59 -16.38
N TYR A 191 -13.65 1.74 -16.86
CA TYR A 191 -12.26 2.03 -17.18
C TYR A 191 -12.05 2.05 -18.68
#